data_7809edab2195088c636f3b5dac2d846d
#
_entry.id   7809edab2195088c636f3b5dac2d846d
#
_cell.length_a   1.000
_cell.length_b   1.000
_cell.length_c   1.000
_cell.angle_alpha   90.00
_cell.angle_beta   90.00
_cell.angle_gamma   90.00
#
_symmetry.space_group_name_H-M   'P 1'
#
loop_
_entity.id
_entity.type
_entity.pdbx_description
1 polymer ?
#
loop_
_entity_poly.entity_id
_entity_poly.type
_entity_poly.pdbx_seq_one_letter_code
_entity_poly.pdbx_strand_id
1 'polypeptide(L)'
;MSQYNHFAKDLDTAFKEAREKYTAAYNAVEQARKAMQDAGTDAMKKQIVTLQLQDAETNLRKEAVRIWAEFDAKAADLRRALEKEVQTSNLADPSAIDNNALELMKNRHSDGR
;
A
#
# COMPACT_ATOMS: atom_id res chain seq x y z
N MET A 1 26.11 4.87 -3.56
CA MET A 1 24.68 4.88 -3.30
C MET A 1 23.87 4.83 -4.58
N SER A 2 22.80 4.06 -4.57
CA SER A 2 21.96 3.95 -5.75
C SER A 2 21.15 5.23 -5.97
N GLN A 3 21.11 5.70 -7.21
CA GLN A 3 20.25 6.83 -7.59
C GLN A 3 18.75 6.50 -7.46
N TYR A 4 18.42 5.22 -7.24
CA TYR A 4 17.03 4.75 -7.13
C TYR A 4 16.54 4.61 -5.68
N ASN A 5 17.38 4.97 -4.70
CA ASN A 5 17.01 4.87 -3.28
C ASN A 5 15.77 5.69 -2.92
N HIS A 6 15.57 6.83 -3.58
CA HIS A 6 14.41 7.67 -3.28
C HIS A 6 13.09 6.99 -3.68
N PHE A 7 13.11 6.15 -4.72
CA PHE A 7 11.92 5.39 -5.11
C PHE A 7 11.55 4.36 -4.04
N ALA A 8 12.54 3.68 -3.48
CA ALA A 8 12.33 2.73 -2.39
C ALA A 8 11.81 3.44 -1.14
N LYS A 9 12.36 4.60 -0.82
CA LYS A 9 11.91 5.41 0.32
C LYS A 9 10.49 5.89 0.12
N ASP A 10 10.15 6.35 -1.07
CA ASP A 10 8.79 6.83 -1.38
C ASP A 10 7.77 5.71 -1.30
N LEU A 11 8.13 4.52 -1.77
CA LEU A 11 7.27 3.34 -1.65
C LEU A 11 7.06 2.96 -0.20
N ASP A 12 8.12 2.96 0.60
CA ASP A 12 8.05 2.66 2.03
C ASP A 12 7.17 3.67 2.77
N THR A 13 7.31 4.96 2.43
CA THR A 13 6.48 6.03 3.00
C THR A 13 5.01 5.81 2.64
N ALA A 14 4.72 5.50 1.38
CA ALA A 14 3.35 5.21 0.94
C ALA A 14 2.75 4.02 1.68
N PHE A 15 3.54 2.98 1.90
CA PHE A 15 3.11 1.80 2.66
C PHE A 15 2.81 2.14 4.12
N LYS A 16 3.69 2.91 4.75
CA LYS A 16 3.50 3.35 6.14
C LYS A 16 2.24 4.19 6.30
N GLU A 17 2.01 5.12 5.38
CA GLU A 17 0.80 5.94 5.39
C GLU A 17 -0.46 5.08 5.24
N ALA A 18 -0.44 4.11 4.32
CA ALA A 18 -1.55 3.20 4.13
C ALA A 18 -1.82 2.40 5.40
N ARG A 19 -0.78 1.89 6.03
CA ARG A 19 -0.88 1.13 7.28
C ARG A 19 -1.43 1.98 8.42
N GLU A 20 -0.99 3.22 8.54
CA GLU A 20 -1.48 4.13 9.58
C GLU A 20 -2.97 4.42 9.42
N LYS A 21 -3.41 4.68 8.18
CA LYS A 21 -4.82 4.92 7.89
C LYS A 21 -5.67 3.69 8.19
N TYR A 22 -5.19 2.51 7.80
CA TYR A 22 -5.88 1.25 8.08
C TYR A 22 -5.97 1.00 9.58
N THR A 23 -4.87 1.22 10.31
CA THR A 23 -4.81 1.03 11.75
C THR A 23 -5.78 1.97 12.46
N ALA A 24 -5.91 3.22 12.02
CA ALA A 24 -6.86 4.16 12.59
C ALA A 24 -8.30 3.67 12.44
N ALA A 25 -8.67 3.17 11.26
CA ALA A 25 -10.00 2.62 11.01
C ALA A 25 -10.24 1.34 11.83
N TYR A 26 -9.22 0.49 11.93
CA TYR A 26 -9.27 -0.74 12.72
C TYR A 26 -9.46 -0.42 14.21
N ASN A 27 -8.75 0.58 14.73
CA ASN A 27 -8.86 0.98 16.12
C ASN A 27 -10.27 1.48 16.45
N ALA A 28 -10.93 2.15 15.51
CA ALA A 28 -12.32 2.57 15.70
C ALA A 28 -13.25 1.37 15.91
N VAL A 29 -13.03 0.28 15.16
CA VAL A 29 -13.78 -0.96 15.34
C VAL A 29 -13.49 -1.57 16.71
N GLU A 30 -12.22 -1.60 17.13
CA GLU A 30 -11.84 -2.15 18.42
C GLU A 30 -12.45 -1.36 19.58
N GLN A 31 -12.48 -0.04 19.48
CA GLN A 31 -13.11 0.82 20.47
C GLN A 31 -14.62 0.56 20.56
N ALA A 32 -15.28 0.36 19.41
CA ALA A 32 -16.70 0.04 19.38
C ALA A 32 -16.98 -1.33 19.98
N ARG A 33 -16.11 -2.32 19.72
CA ARG A 33 -16.24 -3.65 20.35
C ARG A 33 -16.11 -3.58 21.86
N LYS A 34 -15.15 -2.79 22.32
CA LYS A 34 -14.95 -2.59 23.75
C LYS A 34 -16.17 -1.92 24.39
N ALA A 35 -16.72 -0.90 23.73
CA ALA A 35 -17.93 -0.24 24.20
C ALA A 35 -19.11 -1.20 24.25
N MET A 36 -19.19 -2.15 23.33
CA MET A 36 -20.21 -3.19 23.33
C MET A 36 -20.09 -4.08 24.58
N GLN A 37 -18.87 -4.47 24.92
CA GLN A 37 -18.62 -5.24 26.15
C GLN A 37 -18.98 -4.43 27.41
N ASP A 38 -18.61 -3.16 27.42
CA ASP A 38 -18.85 -2.27 28.56
C ASP A 38 -20.34 -1.94 28.74
N ALA A 39 -21.13 -2.03 27.68
CA ALA A 39 -22.59 -1.81 27.76
C ALA A 39 -23.29 -2.87 28.61
N GLY A 40 -22.68 -4.05 28.73
CA GLY A 40 -23.19 -5.12 29.59
C GLY A 40 -24.60 -5.53 29.23
N THR A 41 -25.54 -5.40 30.22
CA THR A 41 -26.94 -5.80 30.04
C THR A 41 -27.88 -4.63 29.74
N ASP A 42 -27.34 -3.41 29.59
CA ASP A 42 -28.14 -2.22 29.28
C ASP A 42 -28.58 -2.29 27.79
N ALA A 43 -29.89 -2.54 27.62
CA ALA A 43 -30.44 -2.76 26.26
C ALA A 43 -30.33 -1.51 25.39
N MET A 44 -30.52 -0.32 25.94
CA MET A 44 -30.41 0.94 25.15
C MET A 44 -28.97 1.20 24.74
N LYS A 45 -28.04 1.05 25.67
CA LYS A 45 -26.60 1.20 25.32
C LYS A 45 -26.15 0.19 24.31
N LYS A 46 -26.57 -1.08 24.47
CA LYS A 46 -26.26 -2.13 23.50
C LYS A 46 -26.74 -1.79 22.10
N GLN A 47 -27.95 -1.26 22.00
CA GLN A 47 -28.54 -0.91 20.71
C GLN A 47 -27.72 0.20 20.02
N ILE A 48 -27.38 1.24 20.76
CA ILE A 48 -26.58 2.37 20.26
C ILE A 48 -25.19 1.88 19.83
N VAL A 49 -24.52 1.11 20.68
CA VAL A 49 -23.17 0.63 20.41
C VAL A 49 -23.16 -0.38 19.27
N THR A 50 -24.22 -1.19 19.12
CA THR A 50 -24.35 -2.10 17.98
C THR A 50 -24.35 -1.33 16.66
N LEU A 51 -25.10 -0.22 16.59
CA LEU A 51 -25.10 0.64 15.42
C LEU A 51 -23.73 1.27 15.17
N GLN A 52 -23.06 1.74 16.23
CA GLN A 52 -21.72 2.29 16.12
C GLN A 52 -20.72 1.26 15.62
N LEU A 53 -20.81 0.03 16.11
CA LEU A 53 -19.95 -1.07 15.67
C LEU A 53 -20.17 -1.39 14.20
N GLN A 54 -21.43 -1.48 13.79
CA GLN A 54 -21.77 -1.73 12.38
C GLN A 54 -21.23 -0.62 11.47
N ASP A 55 -21.36 0.64 11.89
CA ASP A 55 -20.84 1.78 11.15
C ASP A 55 -19.31 1.73 11.07
N ALA A 56 -18.66 1.42 12.17
CA ALA A 56 -17.19 1.32 12.20
C ALA A 56 -16.68 0.18 11.31
N GLU A 57 -17.36 -0.97 11.34
CA GLU A 57 -16.99 -2.10 10.47
C GLU A 57 -17.22 -1.78 8.99
N THR A 58 -18.32 -1.12 8.67
CA THR A 58 -18.61 -0.68 7.30
C THR A 58 -17.55 0.31 6.84
N ASN A 59 -17.21 1.27 7.69
CA ASN A 59 -16.17 2.25 7.40
C ASN A 59 -14.81 1.58 7.20
N LEU A 60 -14.47 0.61 8.04
CA LEU A 60 -13.22 -0.14 7.88
C LEU A 60 -13.14 -0.81 6.51
N ARG A 61 -14.21 -1.46 6.08
CA ARG A 61 -14.24 -2.11 4.76
C ARG A 61 -14.06 -1.11 3.62
N LYS A 62 -14.75 0.03 3.69
CA LYS A 62 -14.63 1.10 2.68
C LYS A 62 -13.22 1.69 2.67
N GLU A 63 -12.70 1.98 3.86
CA GLU A 63 -11.35 2.56 3.98
C GLU A 63 -10.28 1.59 3.51
N ALA A 64 -10.43 0.30 3.81
CA ALA A 64 -9.47 -0.71 3.37
C ALA A 64 -9.37 -0.74 1.84
N VAL A 65 -10.51 -0.75 1.14
CA VAL A 65 -10.52 -0.73 -0.32
C VAL A 65 -9.87 0.54 -0.85
N ARG A 66 -10.25 1.69 -0.30
CA ARG A 66 -9.71 2.98 -0.73
C ARG A 66 -8.21 3.11 -0.47
N ILE A 67 -7.78 2.74 0.74
CA ILE A 67 -6.38 2.84 1.15
C ILE A 67 -5.49 1.99 0.25
N TRP A 68 -5.87 0.74 0.02
CA TRP A 68 -5.08 -0.14 -0.82
C TRP A 68 -5.12 0.25 -2.29
N ALA A 69 -6.25 0.78 -2.77
CA ALA A 69 -6.32 1.31 -4.13
C ALA A 69 -5.39 2.53 -4.31
N GLU A 70 -5.36 3.43 -3.33
CA GLU A 70 -4.45 4.59 -3.33
C GLU A 70 -2.99 4.13 -3.28
N PHE A 71 -2.69 3.15 -2.44
CA PHE A 71 -1.34 2.58 -2.35
C PHE A 71 -0.92 1.96 -3.68
N ASP A 72 -1.78 1.15 -4.28
CA ASP A 72 -1.50 0.50 -5.56
C ASP A 72 -1.25 1.53 -6.66
N ALA A 73 -2.03 2.61 -6.68
CA ALA A 73 -1.84 3.70 -7.64
C ALA A 73 -0.48 4.39 -7.45
N LYS A 74 -0.10 4.68 -6.21
CA LYS A 74 1.19 5.28 -5.90
C LYS A 74 2.34 4.34 -6.27
N ALA A 75 2.20 3.05 -5.95
CA ALA A 75 3.21 2.05 -6.30
C ALA A 75 3.38 1.95 -7.82
N ALA A 76 2.29 1.97 -8.57
CA ALA A 76 2.33 1.95 -10.02
C ALA A 76 3.00 3.20 -10.60
N ASP A 77 2.70 4.37 -10.03
CA ASP A 77 3.32 5.64 -10.44
C ASP A 77 4.83 5.63 -10.18
N LEU A 78 5.22 5.14 -9.01
CA LEU A 78 6.63 5.02 -8.65
C LEU A 78 7.37 4.06 -9.56
N ARG A 79 6.74 2.94 -9.89
CA ARG A 79 7.32 1.96 -10.80
C ARG A 79 7.52 2.56 -12.19
N ARG A 80 6.53 3.29 -12.71
CA ARG A 80 6.65 3.96 -14.01
C ARG A 80 7.75 5.02 -13.99
N ALA A 81 7.83 5.79 -12.91
CA ALA A 81 8.89 6.78 -12.77
C ALA A 81 10.27 6.13 -12.71
N LEU A 82 10.40 5.02 -11.99
CA LEU A 82 11.64 4.26 -11.90
C LEU A 82 12.03 3.69 -13.27
N GLU A 83 11.09 3.09 -13.98
CA GLU A 83 11.35 2.55 -15.32
C GLU A 83 11.84 3.65 -16.26
N LYS A 84 11.21 4.81 -16.22
CA LYS A 84 11.61 5.97 -17.02
C LYS A 84 13.02 6.44 -16.66
N GLU A 85 13.34 6.47 -15.36
CA GLU A 85 14.67 6.87 -14.89
C GLU A 85 15.73 5.88 -15.38
N VAL A 86 15.45 4.59 -15.30
CA VAL A 86 16.35 3.54 -15.78
C VAL A 86 16.57 3.69 -17.29
N GLN A 87 15.52 3.90 -18.07
CA GLN A 87 15.62 4.11 -19.50
C GLN A 87 16.46 5.33 -19.84
N THR A 88 16.24 6.42 -19.14
CA THR A 88 17.01 7.66 -19.33
C THR A 88 18.48 7.44 -19.02
N SER A 89 18.79 6.79 -17.91
CA SER A 89 20.16 6.45 -17.53
C SER A 89 20.84 5.59 -18.57
N ASN A 90 20.13 4.57 -19.06
CA ASN A 90 20.65 3.66 -20.07
C ASN A 90 20.91 4.35 -21.39
N LEU A 91 20.03 5.27 -21.80
CA LEU A 91 20.22 6.08 -23.00
C LEU A 91 21.41 7.02 -22.90
N ALA A 92 21.68 7.50 -21.68
CA ALA A 92 22.81 8.38 -21.41
C ALA A 92 24.14 7.62 -21.48
N ASP A 93 24.13 6.31 -21.25
CA ASP A 93 25.33 5.46 -21.29
C ASP A 93 25.06 4.24 -22.17
N PRO A 94 25.38 4.33 -23.48
CA PRO A 94 25.18 3.23 -24.41
C PRO A 94 25.88 1.93 -24.00
N SER A 95 27.05 2.04 -23.36
CA SER A 95 27.77 0.84 -22.90
C SER A 95 26.97 0.07 -21.85
N ALA A 96 26.31 0.78 -20.96
CA ALA A 96 25.45 0.16 -19.95
C ALA A 96 24.26 -0.54 -20.58
N ILE A 97 23.69 0.04 -21.64
CA ILE A 97 22.59 -0.59 -22.38
C ILE A 97 23.06 -1.91 -22.97
N ASP A 98 24.17 -1.90 -23.69
CA ASP A 98 24.67 -3.08 -24.38
C ASP A 98 24.94 -4.23 -23.40
N ASN A 99 25.55 -3.92 -22.26
CA ASN A 99 25.91 -4.96 -21.30
C ASN A 99 24.73 -5.45 -20.49
N ASN A 100 23.96 -4.52 -19.91
CA ASN A 100 22.87 -4.87 -18.97
C ASN A 100 21.64 -5.38 -19.71
N ALA A 101 21.27 -4.75 -20.81
CA ALA A 101 20.08 -5.14 -21.57
C ALA A 101 20.24 -6.53 -22.17
N LEU A 102 21.41 -6.84 -22.72
CA LEU A 102 21.67 -8.14 -23.28
C LEU A 102 21.65 -9.24 -22.24
N GLU A 103 22.22 -9.00 -21.08
CA GLU A 103 22.19 -9.96 -19.97
C GLU A 103 20.79 -10.24 -19.50
N LEU A 104 19.99 -9.18 -19.32
CA LEU A 104 18.60 -9.32 -18.91
C LEU A 104 17.77 -10.06 -19.94
N MET A 105 17.98 -9.79 -21.21
CA MET A 105 17.29 -10.49 -22.30
C MET A 105 17.68 -11.96 -22.36
N LYS A 106 18.94 -12.28 -22.19
CA LYS A 106 19.42 -13.66 -22.15
C LYS A 106 18.81 -14.42 -20.98
N ASN A 107 18.79 -13.81 -19.81
CA ASN A 107 18.21 -14.41 -18.62
C ASN A 107 16.73 -14.68 -18.79
N ARG A 108 15.99 -13.75 -19.39
CA ARG A 108 14.57 -13.94 -19.66
C ARG A 108 14.32 -15.08 -20.63
N HIS A 109 15.12 -15.16 -21.68
CA HIS A 109 15.01 -16.24 -22.66
C HIS A 109 15.31 -17.59 -22.03
N SER A 110 16.31 -17.65 -21.18
CA SER A 110 16.63 -18.88 -20.47
C SER A 110 15.52 -19.31 -19.52
N ASP A 111 14.95 -18.35 -18.80
CA ASP A 111 13.89 -18.60 -17.81
C ASP A 111 12.54 -18.87 -18.47
N GLY A 112 12.31 -18.33 -19.66
CA GLY A 112 11.04 -18.44 -20.36
C GLY A 112 10.82 -19.76 -21.12
N ARG A 113 11.75 -20.67 -21.03
CA ARG A 113 11.69 -21.94 -21.76
C ARG A 113 11.26 -23.11 -20.90
#